data_4f74ebcc531e4ba2a6ab7ea9a2144e8e
#
_entry.id   4f74ebcc531e4ba2a6ab7ea9a2144e8e
#
_cell.length_a   1.000
_cell.length_b   1.000
_cell.length_c   1.000
_cell.angle_alpha   90.00
_cell.angle_beta   90.00
_cell.angle_gamma   90.00
#
_symmetry.space_group_name_H-M   'P 1'
#
loop_
_entity.id
_entity.type
_entity.pdbx_description
1 polymer ?
#
loop_
_entity_poly.entity_id
_entity_poly.type
_entity_poly.pdbx_seq_one_letter_code
_entity_poly.pdbx_strand_id
1 'polypeptide(L)'
;MTHAELRSLAFAVLAAFVAILLFSACGTATRALPQYEAPLAKTDFQNVRTTAYTHTESDHREFTNHNALGGELHAAGPAIHRAENVARALPVSDAENVDLMRVSNSGTSLQPFSMDEARTTTRMTTTTRVTKTTRRAKRAVAVAKKSPKIGSAAGDWSRWPAGTTFRLLSTGQIYRVDDYGWALSGRNTIDLYMATRDDMNSWGARQEPIQVLRWGDAQESLRFLAPHQNYPHIKRMVFELEGREREAAAMR
;
A
#
# COMPACT_ATOMS: atom_id res chain seq x y z
N MET A 1 29.94 32.23 58.87
CA MET A 1 29.83 32.19 57.39
C MET A 1 29.96 33.57 56.86
N THR A 2 30.91 33.80 56.00
CA THR A 2 31.11 35.08 55.32
C THR A 2 30.09 35.24 54.17
N HIS A 3 29.77 36.48 53.81
CA HIS A 3 28.90 36.75 52.66
C HIS A 3 29.41 36.11 51.34
N ALA A 4 30.69 35.88 51.23
CA ALA A 4 31.31 35.21 50.09
C ALA A 4 30.99 33.72 50.06
N GLU A 5 31.02 33.03 51.20
CA GLU A 5 30.66 31.59 51.32
C GLU A 5 29.18 31.35 51.05
N LEU A 6 28.32 32.28 51.51
CA LEU A 6 26.86 32.16 51.25
C LEU A 6 26.52 32.31 49.73
N ARG A 7 27.23 33.22 49.02
CA ARG A 7 27.07 33.38 47.58
C ARG A 7 27.57 32.17 46.82
N SER A 8 28.73 31.61 47.20
CA SER A 8 29.28 30.41 46.56
C SER A 8 28.33 29.20 46.73
N LEU A 9 27.75 29.03 47.92
CA LEU A 9 26.78 27.99 48.15
C LEU A 9 25.49 28.14 47.30
N ALA A 10 24.99 29.38 47.21
CA ALA A 10 23.82 29.68 46.38
C ALA A 10 24.07 29.38 44.88
N PHE A 11 25.24 29.73 44.34
CA PHE A 11 25.60 29.37 42.99
C PHE A 11 25.75 27.87 42.75
N ALA A 12 26.34 27.14 43.74
CA ALA A 12 26.46 25.67 43.63
C ALA A 12 25.10 24.99 43.63
N VAL A 13 24.17 25.43 44.47
CA VAL A 13 22.80 24.89 44.56
C VAL A 13 22.04 25.21 43.26
N LEU A 14 22.15 26.43 42.73
CA LEU A 14 21.53 26.82 41.47
C LEU A 14 22.07 25.99 40.30
N ALA A 15 23.39 25.80 40.23
CA ALA A 15 24.03 24.99 39.18
C ALA A 15 23.61 23.53 39.27
N ALA A 16 23.51 22.95 40.45
CA ALA A 16 23.02 21.59 40.65
C ALA A 16 21.54 21.46 40.23
N PHE A 17 20.71 22.44 40.53
CA PHE A 17 19.30 22.46 40.16
C PHE A 17 19.13 22.55 38.61
N VAL A 18 19.90 23.41 37.96
CA VAL A 18 19.91 23.51 36.48
C VAL A 18 20.41 22.21 35.85
N ALA A 19 21.43 21.56 36.41
CA ALA A 19 21.93 20.29 35.94
C ALA A 19 20.85 19.21 36.07
N ILE A 20 20.14 19.12 37.19
CA ILE A 20 19.02 18.17 37.38
C ILE A 20 17.91 18.43 36.36
N LEU A 21 17.54 19.68 36.09
CA LEU A 21 16.55 20.03 35.09
C LEU A 21 16.99 19.62 33.67
N LEU A 22 18.25 19.83 33.32
CA LEU A 22 18.81 19.44 32.01
C LEU A 22 18.85 17.91 31.83
N PHE A 23 19.20 17.18 32.88
CA PHE A 23 19.19 15.71 32.84
C PHE A 23 17.77 15.12 32.86
N SER A 24 16.80 15.80 33.47
CA SER A 24 15.39 15.37 33.46
C SER A 24 14.72 15.60 32.11
N ALA A 25 15.24 16.53 31.27
CA ALA A 25 14.71 16.79 29.92
C ALA A 25 15.12 15.73 28.88
N CYS A 26 16.07 14.86 29.18
CA CYS A 26 16.43 13.71 28.36
C CYS A 26 15.55 12.48 28.63
N GLY A 27 14.28 12.69 28.99
CA GLY A 27 13.31 11.61 28.91
C GLY A 27 13.20 11.20 27.45
N THR A 28 13.67 10.00 27.10
CA THR A 28 13.34 9.35 25.84
C THR A 28 11.82 9.32 25.74
N ALA A 29 11.26 10.28 25.02
CA ALA A 29 9.83 10.27 24.70
C ALA A 29 9.58 8.99 23.91
N THR A 30 9.14 7.94 24.58
CA THR A 30 8.72 6.71 23.91
C THR A 30 7.53 7.09 23.07
N ARG A 31 7.75 7.13 21.77
CA ARG A 31 6.71 7.46 20.79
C ARG A 31 5.57 6.45 20.95
N ALA A 32 4.38 6.92 21.32
CA ALA A 32 3.21 6.06 21.52
C ALA A 32 2.87 5.30 20.23
N LEU A 33 2.48 4.05 20.36
CA LEU A 33 2.10 3.24 19.20
C LEU A 33 0.85 3.80 18.51
N PRO A 34 0.69 3.59 17.19
CA PRO A 34 -0.54 3.92 16.49
C PRO A 34 -1.75 3.19 17.08
N GLN A 35 -2.93 3.77 16.88
CA GLN A 35 -4.17 3.10 17.24
C GLN A 35 -4.28 1.76 16.51
N TYR A 36 -4.62 0.71 17.26
CA TYR A 36 -4.82 -0.62 16.72
C TYR A 36 -6.11 -0.71 15.91
N GLU A 37 -6.03 -1.27 14.73
CA GLU A 37 -7.14 -1.60 13.86
C GLU A 37 -7.32 -3.11 13.81
N ALA A 38 -8.55 -3.61 13.76
CA ALA A 38 -8.79 -5.05 13.58
C ALA A 38 -8.19 -5.52 12.23
N PRO A 39 -7.50 -6.68 12.20
CA PRO A 39 -6.96 -7.22 10.95
C PRO A 39 -8.05 -7.44 9.90
N LEU A 40 -7.74 -7.15 8.64
CA LEU A 40 -8.60 -7.50 7.52
C LEU A 40 -8.54 -9.01 7.24
N ALA A 41 -9.63 -9.56 6.72
CA ALA A 41 -9.62 -10.93 6.22
C ALA A 41 -8.62 -11.06 5.07
N LYS A 42 -7.80 -12.14 5.07
CA LYS A 42 -6.82 -12.39 4.00
C LYS A 42 -7.55 -12.91 2.76
N THR A 43 -7.86 -12.01 1.84
CA THR A 43 -8.48 -12.30 0.55
C THR A 43 -7.60 -11.78 -0.59
N ASP A 44 -7.78 -12.30 -1.80
CA ASP A 44 -6.98 -11.88 -2.95
C ASP A 44 -7.28 -10.44 -3.40
N PHE A 45 -8.49 -9.98 -3.15
CA PHE A 45 -8.91 -8.60 -3.47
C PHE A 45 -9.27 -7.87 -2.19
N GLN A 46 -8.65 -6.73 -1.97
CA GLN A 46 -8.84 -5.92 -0.78
C GLN A 46 -8.85 -4.44 -1.13
N ASN A 47 -9.57 -3.66 -0.33
CA ASN A 47 -9.48 -2.21 -0.37
C ASN A 47 -8.69 -1.76 0.86
N VAL A 48 -7.50 -1.21 0.65
CA VAL A 48 -6.57 -0.87 1.72
C VAL A 48 -6.21 0.60 1.67
N ARG A 49 -5.96 1.17 2.83
CA ARG A 49 -5.37 2.50 2.90
C ARG A 49 -3.92 2.41 2.43
N THR A 50 -3.55 3.26 1.49
CA THR A 50 -2.16 3.42 1.06
C THR A 50 -1.67 4.83 1.37
N THR A 51 -0.41 4.92 1.75
CA THR A 51 0.39 6.12 1.88
C THR A 51 1.63 5.98 1.01
N ALA A 52 2.51 6.95 1.02
CA ALA A 52 3.78 6.86 0.33
C ALA A 52 4.90 7.43 1.19
N TYR A 53 6.10 6.87 1.06
CA TYR A 53 7.31 7.30 1.75
C TYR A 53 8.51 7.37 0.81
N THR A 54 9.55 8.05 1.25
CA THR A 54 10.83 8.15 0.53
C THR A 54 11.99 8.04 1.51
N HIS A 55 13.10 7.48 1.06
CA HIS A 55 14.34 7.35 1.86
C HIS A 55 14.92 8.68 2.36
N THR A 56 14.41 9.82 1.86
CA THR A 56 14.88 11.16 2.27
C THR A 56 14.11 11.72 3.46
N GLU A 57 13.11 11.01 4.00
CA GLU A 57 12.37 11.42 5.19
C GLU A 57 13.22 11.29 6.46
N SER A 58 12.88 12.08 7.48
CA SER A 58 13.71 12.21 8.70
C SER A 58 13.84 10.91 9.47
N ASP A 59 12.81 10.09 9.48
CA ASP A 59 12.74 8.81 10.20
C ASP A 59 13.31 7.63 9.40
N HIS A 60 13.62 7.85 8.10
CA HIS A 60 14.24 6.84 7.25
C HIS A 60 15.74 7.11 6.97
N ARG A 61 16.25 8.29 7.34
CA ARG A 61 17.62 8.73 7.00
C ARG A 61 18.72 7.80 7.49
N GLU A 62 18.55 7.18 8.65
CA GLU A 62 19.55 6.27 9.23
C GLU A 62 19.65 4.95 8.44
N PHE A 63 18.58 4.54 7.73
CA PHE A 63 18.53 3.33 6.92
C PHE A 63 18.93 3.58 5.46
N THR A 64 19.10 4.85 5.08
CA THR A 64 19.49 5.28 3.72
C THR A 64 18.48 4.78 2.67
N ASN A 65 18.96 4.10 1.61
CA ASN A 65 18.13 3.54 0.54
C ASN A 65 17.93 2.01 0.72
N HIS A 66 17.91 1.53 1.98
CA HIS A 66 17.76 0.11 2.27
C HIS A 66 16.44 -0.18 2.97
N ASN A 67 15.86 -1.31 2.63
CA ASN A 67 14.68 -1.85 3.31
C ASN A 67 15.05 -2.68 4.55
N ALA A 68 14.07 -3.09 5.33
CA ALA A 68 14.28 -3.86 6.55
C ALA A 68 14.99 -5.21 6.34
N LEU A 69 14.94 -5.77 5.13
CA LEU A 69 15.63 -7.01 4.77
C LEU A 69 17.08 -6.78 4.31
N GLY A 70 17.57 -5.53 4.31
CA GLY A 70 18.91 -5.16 3.88
C GLY A 70 19.08 -5.02 2.36
N GLY A 71 18.01 -5.15 1.59
CA GLY A 71 18.01 -4.89 0.15
C GLY A 71 17.81 -3.40 -0.16
N GLU A 72 18.03 -3.00 -1.42
CA GLU A 72 17.74 -1.64 -1.86
C GLU A 72 16.23 -1.42 -2.05
N LEU A 73 15.77 -0.21 -1.72
CA LEU A 73 14.42 0.24 -2.00
C LEU A 73 14.25 0.51 -3.49
N HIS A 74 13.18 0.00 -4.07
CA HIS A 74 12.88 0.13 -5.48
C HIS A 74 11.55 0.85 -5.70
N ALA A 75 11.55 1.92 -6.49
CA ALA A 75 10.31 2.48 -7.00
C ALA A 75 9.71 1.55 -8.05
N ALA A 76 8.39 1.40 -8.05
CA ALA A 76 7.67 0.63 -9.05
C ALA A 76 7.92 1.17 -10.46
N GLY A 77 7.70 0.34 -11.47
CA GLY A 77 7.69 0.77 -12.86
C GLY A 77 6.59 1.81 -13.14
N PRO A 78 6.55 2.39 -14.33
CA PRO A 78 5.49 3.33 -14.70
C PRO A 78 4.12 2.67 -14.59
N ALA A 79 3.09 3.46 -14.29
CA ALA A 79 1.71 2.98 -14.27
C ALA A 79 1.33 2.40 -15.64
N ILE A 80 0.76 1.20 -15.64
CA ILE A 80 0.29 0.51 -16.85
C ILE A 80 -1.07 1.08 -17.26
N HIS A 81 -1.91 1.34 -16.27
CA HIS A 81 -3.16 2.06 -16.44
C HIS A 81 -2.95 3.45 -15.86
N ARG A 82 -2.92 4.44 -16.72
CA ARG A 82 -3.03 5.81 -16.26
C ARG A 82 -4.40 5.90 -15.61
N ALA A 83 -4.44 6.16 -14.29
CA ALA A 83 -5.68 6.55 -13.67
C ALA A 83 -6.15 7.79 -14.45
N GLU A 84 -7.03 7.61 -15.41
CA GLU A 84 -7.85 8.72 -15.85
C GLU A 84 -8.46 9.24 -14.57
N ASN A 85 -8.21 10.50 -14.26
CA ASN A 85 -8.94 11.20 -13.22
C ASN A 85 -10.41 11.10 -13.59
N VAL A 86 -11.04 10.02 -13.19
CA VAL A 86 -12.49 9.86 -13.20
C VAL A 86 -13.01 10.59 -11.97
N ALA A 87 -12.67 11.86 -11.87
CA ALA A 87 -13.63 12.87 -11.49
C ALA A 87 -14.59 13.08 -12.69
N ARG A 88 -15.01 11.97 -13.30
CA ARG A 88 -16.24 12.01 -14.07
C ARG A 88 -17.31 12.04 -13.01
N ALA A 89 -17.69 13.27 -12.64
CA ALA A 89 -18.94 13.50 -11.99
C ALA A 89 -19.94 12.58 -12.66
N LEU A 90 -20.44 11.58 -11.94
CA LEU A 90 -21.65 10.91 -12.35
C LEU A 90 -22.60 12.03 -12.64
N PRO A 91 -23.24 12.07 -13.84
CA PRO A 91 -24.25 13.08 -14.07
C PRO A 91 -25.22 12.91 -12.90
N VAL A 92 -25.27 13.92 -12.05
CA VAL A 92 -26.37 14.08 -11.13
C VAL A 92 -27.55 14.22 -12.06
N SER A 93 -28.27 13.14 -12.30
CA SER A 93 -29.57 13.21 -12.92
C SER A 93 -30.39 14.06 -11.99
N ASP A 94 -30.67 15.29 -12.43
CA ASP A 94 -31.63 16.16 -11.79
C ASP A 94 -32.92 15.39 -11.60
N ALA A 95 -33.09 14.87 -10.40
CA ALA A 95 -34.32 14.20 -9.99
C ALA A 95 -35.35 15.24 -9.61
N GLU A 96 -35.67 16.12 -10.54
CA GLU A 96 -36.88 16.97 -10.51
C GLU A 96 -37.62 16.75 -11.82
N ASN A 97 -38.61 15.93 -11.74
CA ASN A 97 -39.81 15.71 -12.51
C ASN A 97 -40.07 14.24 -12.77
N VAL A 98 -40.38 13.49 -11.71
CA VAL A 98 -41.16 12.25 -11.87
C VAL A 98 -42.63 12.67 -11.82
N ASP A 99 -43.14 13.04 -12.97
CA ASP A 99 -44.56 13.13 -13.22
C ASP A 99 -45.12 11.71 -13.19
N LEU A 100 -46.04 11.48 -12.25
CA LEU A 100 -46.72 10.22 -12.05
C LEU A 100 -47.70 9.95 -13.23
N MET A 101 -47.18 9.33 -14.29
CA MET A 101 -48.03 8.82 -15.35
C MET A 101 -48.04 7.28 -15.36
N ARG A 102 -49.12 6.78 -14.73
CA ARG A 102 -50.00 5.72 -15.20
C ARG A 102 -49.34 4.45 -15.75
N VAL A 103 -49.25 3.48 -14.89
CA VAL A 103 -49.04 2.06 -15.23
C VAL A 103 -50.13 1.62 -16.17
N SER A 104 -49.81 1.35 -17.43
CA SER A 104 -50.63 0.57 -18.35
C SER A 104 -50.05 -0.84 -18.44
N ASN A 105 -50.79 -1.80 -17.90
CA ASN A 105 -50.52 -3.21 -18.02
C ASN A 105 -50.65 -3.65 -19.49
N SER A 106 -49.56 -4.04 -20.13
CA SER A 106 -49.62 -4.91 -21.30
C SER A 106 -48.57 -6.01 -21.14
N GLY A 107 -49.06 -7.21 -20.92
CA GLY A 107 -48.25 -8.40 -20.77
C GLY A 107 -47.44 -8.71 -22.01
N THR A 108 -46.16 -8.98 -21.79
CA THR A 108 -45.31 -9.63 -22.79
C THR A 108 -44.70 -10.87 -22.15
N SER A 109 -45.20 -12.00 -22.62
CA SER A 109 -44.78 -13.35 -22.36
C SER A 109 -43.27 -13.52 -22.57
N LEU A 110 -42.59 -14.01 -21.56
CA LEU A 110 -41.25 -14.54 -21.68
C LEU A 110 -41.30 -15.87 -22.43
N GLN A 111 -40.73 -15.92 -23.65
CA GLN A 111 -40.49 -17.17 -24.37
C GLN A 111 -39.18 -17.80 -23.92
N PRO A 112 -39.14 -19.12 -23.70
CA PRO A 112 -37.88 -19.79 -23.36
C PRO A 112 -36.97 -19.93 -24.58
N PHE A 113 -35.68 -19.75 -24.38
CA PHE A 113 -34.65 -19.97 -25.35
C PHE A 113 -34.58 -21.42 -25.77
N SER A 114 -34.95 -21.73 -27.03
CA SER A 114 -34.79 -23.04 -27.65
C SER A 114 -33.52 -23.05 -28.48
N MET A 115 -32.61 -23.96 -28.15
CA MET A 115 -31.49 -24.32 -29.00
C MET A 115 -31.98 -25.31 -30.03
N ASP A 116 -32.06 -24.90 -31.29
CA ASP A 116 -32.15 -25.84 -32.41
C ASP A 116 -31.21 -25.44 -33.54
N GLU A 117 -30.48 -26.47 -33.97
CA GLU A 117 -29.51 -26.47 -35.05
C GLU A 117 -30.13 -26.06 -36.39
N ALA A 118 -29.44 -25.18 -37.10
CA ALA A 118 -29.61 -25.17 -38.56
C ALA A 118 -28.24 -24.91 -39.23
N ARG A 119 -27.71 -25.98 -39.72
CA ARG A 119 -26.53 -26.11 -40.57
C ARG A 119 -26.88 -25.58 -41.96
N THR A 120 -26.41 -24.41 -42.34
CA THR A 120 -26.50 -23.94 -43.73
C THR A 120 -25.09 -23.73 -44.26
N THR A 121 -24.73 -24.66 -45.14
CA THR A 121 -23.50 -24.69 -45.92
C THR A 121 -23.65 -23.73 -47.12
N THR A 122 -23.06 -22.55 -47.03
CA THR A 122 -22.94 -21.67 -48.23
C THR A 122 -21.52 -21.74 -48.78
N ARG A 123 -21.42 -22.41 -49.95
CA ARG A 123 -20.21 -22.56 -50.73
C ARG A 123 -19.96 -21.24 -51.49
N MET A 124 -19.02 -20.43 -51.03
CA MET A 124 -18.55 -19.26 -51.79
C MET A 124 -17.31 -19.63 -52.61
N THR A 125 -17.45 -19.54 -53.90
CA THR A 125 -16.39 -19.68 -54.90
C THR A 125 -15.55 -18.39 -54.87
N THR A 126 -14.32 -18.46 -54.39
CA THR A 126 -13.43 -17.31 -54.35
C THR A 126 -12.50 -17.33 -55.59
N THR A 127 -12.71 -16.38 -56.49
CA THR A 127 -11.82 -16.08 -57.62
C THR A 127 -10.52 -15.47 -57.13
N THR A 128 -9.42 -16.18 -57.27
CA THR A 128 -8.10 -15.72 -56.85
C THR A 128 -7.54 -14.70 -57.83
N ARG A 129 -7.57 -13.42 -57.46
CA ARG A 129 -6.84 -12.36 -58.19
C ARG A 129 -5.46 -12.20 -57.56
N VAL A 130 -4.45 -12.71 -58.27
CA VAL A 130 -3.05 -12.57 -57.85
C VAL A 130 -2.61 -11.13 -58.07
N THR A 131 -2.52 -10.35 -57.01
CA THR A 131 -1.78 -9.09 -57.03
C THR A 131 -0.42 -9.30 -56.32
N LYS A 132 0.65 -9.18 -57.11
CA LYS A 132 2.03 -9.11 -56.62
C LYS A 132 2.18 -7.89 -55.72
N THR A 133 2.15 -8.08 -54.43
CA THR A 133 2.47 -7.05 -53.44
C THR A 133 3.89 -7.31 -52.96
N THR A 134 4.78 -6.41 -53.25
CA THR A 134 6.17 -6.34 -52.78
C THR A 134 6.22 -6.52 -51.26
N ARG A 135 6.90 -7.57 -50.83
CA ARG A 135 7.22 -7.84 -49.42
C ARG A 135 8.14 -6.74 -48.87
N ARG A 136 7.58 -5.67 -48.36
CA ARG A 136 8.26 -4.80 -47.39
C ARG A 136 8.32 -5.56 -46.10
N ALA A 137 9.47 -6.17 -45.77
CA ALA A 137 9.71 -6.83 -44.50
C ALA A 137 9.46 -5.82 -43.37
N LYS A 138 8.31 -5.92 -42.75
CA LYS A 138 8.07 -5.29 -41.47
C LYS A 138 8.97 -6.00 -40.45
N ARG A 139 10.10 -5.35 -40.17
CA ARG A 139 10.94 -5.71 -39.03
C ARG A 139 10.05 -5.60 -37.78
N ALA A 140 9.50 -6.73 -37.35
CA ALA A 140 8.84 -6.81 -36.07
C ALA A 140 9.93 -6.55 -35.03
N VAL A 141 9.97 -5.32 -34.53
CA VAL A 141 10.71 -5.01 -33.30
C VAL A 141 10.04 -5.84 -32.23
N ALA A 142 10.66 -6.96 -31.88
CA ALA A 142 10.30 -7.69 -30.69
C ALA A 142 10.57 -6.74 -29.53
N VAL A 143 9.52 -6.06 -29.08
CA VAL A 143 9.53 -5.35 -27.79
C VAL A 143 9.69 -6.46 -26.78
N ALA A 144 10.93 -6.69 -26.35
CA ALA A 144 11.21 -7.54 -25.21
C ALA A 144 10.30 -7.04 -24.10
N LYS A 145 9.34 -7.87 -23.69
CA LYS A 145 8.48 -7.60 -22.53
C LYS A 145 9.40 -7.52 -21.31
N LYS A 146 9.90 -6.32 -21.04
CA LYS A 146 10.69 -6.06 -19.83
C LYS A 146 9.78 -6.43 -18.66
N SER A 147 10.20 -7.39 -17.86
CA SER A 147 9.44 -7.77 -16.65
C SER A 147 9.06 -6.51 -15.89
N PRO A 148 7.84 -6.42 -15.38
CA PRO A 148 7.41 -5.25 -14.63
C PRO A 148 8.37 -5.02 -13.47
N LYS A 149 8.85 -3.81 -13.31
CA LYS A 149 9.70 -3.45 -12.18
C LYS A 149 8.82 -3.44 -10.92
N ILE A 150 9.14 -4.32 -9.97
CA ILE A 150 8.42 -4.43 -8.70
C ILE A 150 8.92 -3.33 -7.77
N GLY A 151 7.99 -2.56 -7.19
CA GLY A 151 8.28 -1.55 -6.18
C GLY A 151 8.38 -2.14 -4.78
N SER A 152 9.11 -1.47 -3.90
CA SER A 152 9.15 -1.75 -2.47
C SER A 152 7.94 -1.14 -1.76
N ALA A 153 7.45 -1.81 -0.73
CA ALA A 153 6.40 -1.31 0.12
C ALA A 153 6.67 -1.70 1.58
N ALA A 154 6.28 -0.81 2.50
CA ALA A 154 6.29 -1.07 3.91
C ALA A 154 4.88 -1.43 4.40
N GLY A 155 4.79 -2.30 5.40
CA GLY A 155 3.53 -2.70 6.01
C GLY A 155 3.72 -3.30 7.39
N ASP A 156 2.63 -3.57 8.08
CA ASP A 156 2.64 -4.41 9.27
C ASP A 156 2.81 -5.87 8.84
N TRP A 157 3.94 -6.50 9.20
CA TRP A 157 4.25 -7.86 8.75
C TRP A 157 3.38 -8.96 9.39
N SER A 158 2.63 -8.64 10.42
CA SER A 158 1.60 -9.56 10.94
C SER A 158 0.40 -9.68 9.99
N ARG A 159 0.12 -8.62 9.26
CA ARG A 159 -1.00 -8.47 8.32
C ARG A 159 -0.59 -8.71 6.88
N TRP A 160 0.56 -8.14 6.53
CA TRP A 160 1.21 -8.21 5.22
C TRP A 160 2.59 -8.85 5.39
N PRO A 161 2.70 -10.17 5.56
CA PRO A 161 4.00 -10.82 5.80
C PRO A 161 5.04 -10.42 4.76
N ALA A 162 6.30 -10.34 5.19
CA ALA A 162 7.42 -10.02 4.31
C ALA A 162 7.41 -10.90 3.05
N GLY A 163 7.59 -10.28 1.88
CA GLY A 163 7.48 -10.96 0.59
C GLY A 163 6.08 -10.99 -0.02
N THR A 164 5.03 -10.53 0.69
CA THR A 164 3.70 -10.33 0.09
C THR A 164 3.82 -9.46 -1.15
N THR A 165 3.30 -9.94 -2.27
CA THR A 165 3.34 -9.22 -3.54
C THR A 165 1.92 -8.92 -3.99
N PHE A 166 1.66 -7.68 -4.36
CA PHE A 166 0.34 -7.21 -4.75
C PHE A 166 0.40 -6.25 -5.93
N ARG A 167 -0.73 -6.10 -6.60
CA ARG A 167 -0.95 -5.14 -7.69
C ARG A 167 -1.93 -4.07 -7.25
N LEU A 168 -1.60 -2.81 -7.49
CA LEU A 168 -2.57 -1.72 -7.42
C LEU A 168 -3.48 -1.81 -8.65
N LEU A 169 -4.80 -1.86 -8.44
CA LEU A 169 -5.73 -1.99 -9.57
C LEU A 169 -5.92 -0.67 -10.31
N SER A 170 -5.71 0.46 -9.65
CA SER A 170 -5.80 1.80 -10.25
C SER A 170 -4.68 2.09 -11.26
N THR A 171 -3.46 1.62 -10.98
CA THR A 171 -2.26 1.93 -11.78
C THR A 171 -1.67 0.72 -12.51
N GLY A 172 -2.05 -0.49 -12.09
CA GLY A 172 -1.46 -1.75 -12.58
C GLY A 172 -0.04 -2.03 -12.08
N GLN A 173 0.51 -1.15 -11.24
CA GLN A 173 1.85 -1.30 -10.66
C GLN A 173 1.88 -2.45 -9.66
N ILE A 174 3.03 -3.12 -9.59
CA ILE A 174 3.25 -4.25 -8.68
C ILE A 174 4.24 -3.82 -7.61
N TYR A 175 3.91 -4.16 -6.37
CA TYR A 175 4.74 -3.90 -5.19
C TYR A 175 4.98 -5.19 -4.41
N ARG A 176 6.05 -5.19 -3.63
CA ARG A 176 6.37 -6.23 -2.67
C ARG A 176 6.58 -5.60 -1.30
N VAL A 177 6.00 -6.20 -0.28
CA VAL A 177 6.25 -5.83 1.11
C VAL A 177 7.61 -6.38 1.51
N ASP A 178 8.59 -5.51 1.66
CA ASP A 178 9.98 -5.81 2.03
C ASP A 178 10.50 -4.87 3.13
N ASP A 179 9.59 -4.01 3.63
CA ASP A 179 9.89 -3.06 4.68
C ASP A 179 8.76 -3.00 5.72
N TYR A 180 9.03 -2.43 6.89
CA TYR A 180 8.04 -2.16 7.91
C TYR A 180 8.30 -0.82 8.57
N GLY A 181 7.30 -0.26 9.24
CA GLY A 181 7.43 1.03 9.90
C GLY A 181 6.67 1.09 11.21
N TRP A 182 7.18 1.93 12.13
CA TRP A 182 6.53 2.17 13.40
C TRP A 182 5.07 2.64 13.21
N ALA A 183 4.82 3.54 12.27
CA ALA A 183 3.51 4.13 12.00
C ALA A 183 2.49 3.11 11.43
N LEU A 184 2.96 1.97 10.96
CA LEU A 184 2.15 0.94 10.30
C LEU A 184 1.73 -0.19 11.25
N SER A 185 2.43 -0.32 12.39
CA SER A 185 2.18 -1.39 13.37
C SER A 185 0.76 -1.34 13.92
N GLY A 186 0.02 -2.43 13.79
CA GLY A 186 -1.38 -2.56 14.17
C GLY A 186 -2.36 -1.87 13.23
N ARG A 187 -1.95 -1.49 12.02
CA ARG A 187 -2.79 -0.80 11.03
C ARG A 187 -2.92 -1.56 9.73
N ASN A 188 -4.08 -1.39 9.07
CA ASN A 188 -4.34 -1.94 7.74
C ASN A 188 -3.86 -0.99 6.62
N THR A 189 -2.69 -0.39 6.80
CA THR A 189 -2.11 0.58 5.88
C THR A 189 -0.87 -0.02 5.22
N ILE A 190 -0.72 0.17 3.93
CA ILE A 190 0.49 -0.14 3.17
C ILE A 190 1.12 1.17 2.73
N ASP A 191 2.41 1.31 2.93
CA ASP A 191 3.19 2.49 2.57
C ASP A 191 4.05 2.17 1.34
N LEU A 192 3.88 2.94 0.27
CA LEU A 192 4.51 2.68 -1.02
C LEU A 192 5.79 3.49 -1.17
N TYR A 193 6.90 2.84 -1.48
CA TYR A 193 8.14 3.56 -1.72
C TYR A 193 8.09 4.36 -3.02
N MET A 194 8.41 5.65 -2.92
CA MET A 194 8.55 6.58 -4.03
C MET A 194 9.98 7.11 -4.08
N ALA A 195 10.53 7.21 -5.30
CA ALA A 195 11.91 7.67 -5.46
C ALA A 195 12.10 9.15 -5.11
N THR A 196 11.04 9.97 -5.29
CA THR A 196 11.09 11.41 -5.08
C THR A 196 9.99 11.87 -4.10
N ARG A 197 10.24 13.01 -3.46
CA ARG A 197 9.23 13.66 -2.60
C ARG A 197 8.02 14.15 -3.39
N ASP A 198 8.22 14.55 -4.62
CA ASP A 198 7.12 15.03 -5.47
C ASP A 198 6.16 13.89 -5.80
N ASP A 199 6.67 12.70 -6.12
CA ASP A 199 5.86 11.50 -6.33
C ASP A 199 5.12 11.11 -5.06
N MET A 200 5.82 11.12 -3.91
CA MET A 200 5.26 10.82 -2.60
C MET A 200 4.11 11.80 -2.25
N ASN A 201 4.34 13.10 -2.40
CA ASN A 201 3.33 14.13 -2.12
C ASN A 201 2.14 14.03 -3.09
N SER A 202 2.39 13.70 -4.35
CA SER A 202 1.35 13.51 -5.35
C SER A 202 0.50 12.27 -5.06
N TRP A 203 1.09 11.22 -4.47
CA TRP A 203 0.35 10.04 -4.05
C TRP A 203 -0.54 10.36 -2.85
N GLY A 204 0.02 10.92 -1.80
CA GLY A 204 -0.69 11.25 -0.56
C GLY A 204 -1.21 10.00 0.16
N ALA A 205 -2.35 10.14 0.85
CA ALA A 205 -3.02 9.07 1.55
C ALA A 205 -4.41 8.81 0.93
N ARG A 206 -4.67 7.56 0.52
CA ARG A 206 -5.91 7.19 -0.16
C ARG A 206 -6.30 5.74 0.05
N GLN A 207 -7.55 5.40 -0.25
CA GLN A 207 -8.00 4.02 -0.34
C GLN A 207 -7.72 3.49 -1.75
N GLU A 208 -7.09 2.32 -1.81
CA GLU A 208 -6.73 1.69 -3.08
C GLU A 208 -7.21 0.24 -3.13
N PRO A 209 -7.89 -0.15 -4.19
CA PRO A 209 -8.18 -1.54 -4.44
C PRO A 209 -6.91 -2.24 -4.90
N ILE A 210 -6.55 -3.30 -4.20
CA ILE A 210 -5.39 -4.13 -4.52
C ILE A 210 -5.79 -5.56 -4.84
N GLN A 211 -4.97 -6.21 -5.67
CA GLN A 211 -4.98 -7.65 -5.85
C GLN A 211 -3.71 -8.25 -5.27
N VAL A 212 -3.84 -9.09 -4.26
CA VAL A 212 -2.72 -9.87 -3.74
C VAL A 212 -2.39 -10.97 -4.74
N LEU A 213 -1.18 -10.94 -5.27
CA LEU A 213 -0.67 -11.91 -6.23
C LEU A 213 -0.02 -13.11 -5.54
N ARG A 214 0.59 -12.85 -4.39
CA ARG A 214 1.22 -13.85 -3.54
C ARG A 214 1.30 -13.32 -2.10
N TRP A 215 0.87 -14.12 -1.16
CA TRP A 215 1.12 -13.87 0.25
C TRP A 215 2.57 -14.21 0.62
N GLY A 216 3.16 -13.40 1.49
CA GLY A 216 4.45 -13.69 2.11
C GLY A 216 4.32 -14.76 3.19
N ASP A 217 5.47 -15.16 3.75
CA ASP A 217 5.52 -16.17 4.80
C ASP A 217 5.47 -15.52 6.20
N ALA A 218 4.38 -15.81 6.94
CA ALA A 218 4.20 -15.31 8.29
C ALA A 218 5.22 -15.88 9.29
N GLN A 219 5.66 -17.13 9.09
CA GLN A 219 6.64 -17.76 9.95
C GLN A 219 8.05 -17.22 9.72
N GLU A 220 8.37 -16.89 8.46
CA GLU A 220 9.62 -16.21 8.13
C GLU A 220 9.65 -14.80 8.72
N SER A 221 8.53 -14.07 8.60
CA SER A 221 8.36 -12.75 9.22
C SER A 221 8.52 -12.81 10.74
N LEU A 222 7.90 -13.80 11.39
CA LEU A 222 8.05 -14.01 12.84
C LEU A 222 9.49 -14.28 13.22
N ARG A 223 10.18 -15.20 12.52
CA ARG A 223 11.59 -15.51 12.79
C ARG A 223 12.50 -14.29 12.65
N PHE A 224 12.22 -13.44 11.68
CA PHE A 224 12.99 -12.20 11.49
C PHE A 224 12.72 -11.18 12.61
N LEU A 225 11.47 -10.99 13.02
CA LEU A 225 11.08 -9.97 14.00
C LEU A 225 11.36 -10.38 15.45
N ALA A 226 11.33 -11.67 15.76
CA ALA A 226 11.44 -12.19 17.13
C ALA A 226 12.68 -11.69 17.92
N PRO A 227 13.88 -11.53 17.31
CA PRO A 227 15.04 -10.98 18.01
C PRO A 227 14.96 -9.49 18.31
N HIS A 228 14.07 -8.74 17.66
CA HIS A 228 14.03 -7.27 17.68
C HIS A 228 12.89 -6.70 18.56
N GLN A 229 12.33 -7.47 19.48
CA GLN A 229 11.18 -7.08 20.32
C GLN A 229 11.47 -5.96 21.32
N ASN A 230 12.69 -5.44 21.34
CA ASN A 230 13.04 -4.21 22.10
C ASN A 230 12.24 -2.98 21.62
N TYR A 231 11.79 -3.02 20.37
CA TYR A 231 10.97 -1.97 19.79
C TYR A 231 9.47 -2.32 19.95
N PRO A 232 8.67 -1.43 20.58
CA PRO A 232 7.24 -1.71 20.86
C PRO A 232 6.44 -2.08 19.61
N HIS A 233 6.70 -1.44 18.46
CA HIS A 233 6.01 -1.75 17.21
C HIS A 233 6.34 -3.15 16.68
N ILE A 234 7.58 -3.60 16.80
CA ILE A 234 7.99 -4.97 16.44
C ILE A 234 7.35 -5.98 17.39
N LYS A 235 7.38 -5.70 18.70
CA LYS A 235 6.74 -6.56 19.69
C LYS A 235 5.25 -6.74 19.41
N ARG A 236 4.54 -5.67 18.99
CA ARG A 236 3.13 -5.76 18.60
C ARG A 236 2.94 -6.71 17.43
N MET A 237 3.75 -6.58 16.35
CA MET A 237 3.68 -7.47 15.20
C MET A 237 3.96 -8.93 15.57
N VAL A 238 4.93 -9.17 16.46
CA VAL A 238 5.23 -10.51 16.96
C VAL A 238 4.03 -11.10 17.69
N PHE A 239 3.38 -10.35 18.59
CA PHE A 239 2.19 -10.80 19.29
C PHE A 239 1.06 -11.20 18.35
N GLU A 240 0.81 -10.41 17.30
CA GLU A 240 -0.19 -10.77 16.30
C GLU A 240 0.18 -12.04 15.53
N LEU A 241 1.45 -12.18 15.12
CA LEU A 241 1.94 -13.37 14.42
C LEU A 241 1.85 -14.65 15.27
N GLU A 242 1.97 -14.52 16.58
CA GLU A 242 1.78 -15.59 17.58
C GLU A 242 0.29 -15.88 17.91
N GLY A 243 -0.65 -15.16 17.29
CA GLY A 243 -2.08 -15.28 17.57
C GLY A 243 -2.52 -14.60 18.87
N ARG A 244 -1.71 -13.70 19.43
CA ARG A 244 -1.94 -12.95 20.68
C ARG A 244 -2.54 -11.58 20.39
N GLU A 245 -3.59 -11.54 19.61
CA GLU A 245 -4.20 -10.27 19.11
C GLU A 245 -4.68 -9.35 20.22
N ARG A 246 -5.21 -9.92 21.33
CA ARG A 246 -5.67 -9.11 22.47
C ARG A 246 -4.53 -8.35 23.15
N GLU A 247 -3.36 -8.98 23.24
CA GLU A 247 -2.18 -8.36 23.83
C GLU A 247 -1.60 -7.30 22.89
N ALA A 248 -1.55 -7.60 21.59
CA ALA A 248 -1.15 -6.66 20.56
C ALA A 248 -2.05 -5.40 20.57
N ALA A 249 -3.36 -5.57 20.67
CA ALA A 249 -4.33 -4.48 20.71
C ALA A 249 -4.24 -3.65 22.01
N ALA A 250 -3.83 -4.24 23.13
CA ALA A 250 -3.67 -3.55 24.41
C ALA A 250 -2.39 -2.68 24.48
N MET A 251 -1.43 -2.86 23.56
CA MET A 251 -0.20 -2.06 23.52
C MET A 251 -0.48 -0.62 23.06
N ARG A 252 0.10 0.34 23.80
CA ARG A 252 -0.06 1.79 23.53
C ARG A 252 1.28 2.48 23.35
#